data_58b3206b239fab40aaba7769cfb21570
#
_entry.id   58b3206b239fab40aaba7769cfb21570
#
_cell.length_a   1.000
_cell.length_b   1.000
_cell.length_c   1.000
_cell.angle_alpha   90.00
_cell.angle_beta   90.00
_cell.angle_gamma   90.00
#
_symmetry.space_group_name_H-M   'P 1'
#
loop_
_entity.id
_entity.type
_entity.pdbx_description
1 polymer ?
#
loop_
_entity_poly.entity_id
_entity_poly.type
_entity_poly.pdbx_seq_one_letter_code
_entity_poly.pdbx_strand_id
1 'polypeptide(L)'
;DVTAFIEVRLTPERGGGFDRLARRISRFEQITSCYLISGGYDLLVMVEGKDLLSVAAFVSEKLSTIEGVISTATHFRLKSYKEKGFIFGENSGASRLPVAP
;
A
#
# COMPACT_ATOMS: atom_id res chain seq x y z
N ASP A 1 9.83 3.43 10.89
CA ASP A 1 8.55 3.66 10.23
C ASP A 1 7.93 2.35 9.77
N VAL A 2 6.63 2.37 9.61
CA VAL A 2 5.86 1.19 9.24
C VAL A 2 5.24 1.43 7.88
N THR A 3 5.31 0.41 7.02
CA THR A 3 4.68 0.44 5.71
C THR A 3 3.52 -0.53 5.68
N ALA A 4 2.40 -0.08 5.17
CA ALA A 4 1.22 -0.93 4.98
C ALA A 4 0.79 -0.91 3.53
N PHE A 5 0.25 -2.04 3.09
CA PHE A 5 -0.38 -2.18 1.79
C PHE A 5 -1.87 -2.34 2.03
N ILE A 6 -2.66 -1.48 1.46
CA ILE A 6 -4.09 -1.47 1.72
C ILE A 6 -4.84 -1.75 0.43
N GLU A 7 -5.65 -2.82 0.46
CA GLU A 7 -6.57 -3.13 -0.63
C GLU A 7 -7.83 -2.31 -0.39
N VAL A 8 -8.26 -1.58 -1.40
CA VAL A 8 -9.43 -0.73 -1.30
C VAL A 8 -10.45 -1.13 -2.35
N ARG A 9 -11.67 -1.36 -1.93
CA ARG A 9 -12.78 -1.62 -2.83
C ARG A 9 -13.62 -0.35 -2.92
N LEU A 10 -13.97 0.02 -4.13
CA LEU A 10 -14.69 1.26 -4.40
C LEU A 10 -16.00 0.98 -5.10
N THR A 11 -16.95 1.88 -4.88
CA THR A 11 -18.15 1.93 -5.69
C THR A 11 -17.79 2.60 -7.01
N PRO A 12 -18.09 1.96 -8.15
CA PRO A 12 -17.84 2.62 -9.44
C PRO A 12 -18.64 3.90 -9.53
N GLU A 13 -18.03 4.91 -10.10
CA GLU A 13 -18.71 6.17 -10.29
C GLU A 13 -19.53 6.14 -11.57
N ARG A 14 -20.35 7.14 -11.74
CA ARG A 14 -21.15 7.27 -12.94
C ARG A 14 -20.23 7.21 -14.15
N GLY A 15 -20.54 6.35 -15.10
CA GLY A 15 -19.67 6.10 -16.23
C GLY A 15 -18.72 4.93 -16.01
N GLY A 16 -18.74 4.30 -14.82
CA GLY A 16 -18.03 3.06 -14.55
C GLY A 16 -16.57 3.21 -14.13
N GLY A 17 -16.13 4.43 -13.81
CA GLY A 17 -14.74 4.64 -13.46
C GLY A 17 -14.51 4.83 -11.97
N PHE A 18 -13.23 4.87 -11.60
CA PHE A 18 -12.80 5.11 -10.23
C PHE A 18 -11.87 6.32 -10.12
N ASP A 19 -11.72 7.05 -11.23
CA ASP A 19 -10.65 8.03 -11.35
C ASP A 19 -10.70 9.13 -10.30
N ARG A 20 -11.88 9.69 -10.07
CA ARG A 20 -12.02 10.78 -9.12
C ARG A 20 -11.67 10.35 -7.69
N LEU A 21 -12.18 9.19 -7.28
CA LEU A 21 -11.87 8.67 -5.94
C LEU A 21 -10.41 8.31 -5.81
N ALA A 22 -9.84 7.69 -6.83
CA ALA A 22 -8.42 7.32 -6.80
C ALA A 22 -7.55 8.57 -6.67
N ARG A 23 -7.87 9.62 -7.40
CA ARG A 23 -7.10 10.86 -7.32
C ARG A 23 -7.25 11.53 -5.96
N ARG A 24 -8.46 11.50 -5.41
CA ARG A 24 -8.70 12.04 -4.08
C ARG A 24 -7.91 11.30 -3.02
N ILE A 25 -7.94 9.97 -3.06
CA ILE A 25 -7.20 9.14 -2.12
C ILE A 25 -5.71 9.40 -2.23
N SER A 26 -5.21 9.56 -3.45
CA SER A 26 -3.79 9.79 -3.69
C SER A 26 -3.27 11.10 -3.07
N ARG A 27 -4.15 12.02 -2.72
CA ARG A 27 -3.74 13.31 -2.18
C ARG A 27 -3.42 13.28 -0.69
N PHE A 28 -3.78 12.21 0.01
CA PHE A 28 -3.41 12.10 1.42
C PHE A 28 -1.89 12.01 1.55
N GLU A 29 -1.35 12.77 2.48
CA GLU A 29 0.09 12.83 2.68
C GLU A 29 0.67 11.49 3.09
N GLN A 30 -0.09 10.70 3.84
CA GLN A 30 0.36 9.40 4.32
C GLN A 30 0.47 8.37 3.21
N ILE A 31 -0.16 8.61 2.07
CA ILE A 31 -0.16 7.67 0.97
C ILE A 31 1.04 7.95 0.06
N THR A 32 1.89 6.95 -0.07
CA THR A 32 3.11 7.06 -0.87
C THR A 32 2.94 6.50 -2.27
N SER A 33 1.96 5.62 -2.47
CA SER A 33 1.68 5.05 -3.79
C SER A 33 0.23 4.63 -3.86
N CYS A 34 -0.35 4.73 -5.04
CA CYS A 34 -1.74 4.36 -5.26
C CYS A 34 -1.87 3.83 -6.68
N TYR A 35 -2.32 2.59 -6.80
CA TYR A 35 -2.43 1.91 -8.09
C TYR A 35 -3.82 1.39 -8.32
N LEU A 36 -4.30 1.53 -9.56
CA LEU A 36 -5.52 0.84 -9.99
C LEU A 36 -5.13 -0.59 -10.31
N ILE A 37 -5.86 -1.54 -9.75
CA ILE A 37 -5.51 -2.95 -9.81
C ILE A 37 -6.64 -3.72 -10.48
N SER A 38 -6.28 -4.69 -11.30
CA SER A 38 -7.25 -5.68 -11.80
C SER A 38 -7.32 -6.83 -10.80
N GLY A 39 -8.53 -7.32 -10.54
CA GLY A 39 -8.70 -8.45 -9.63
C GLY A 39 -9.78 -8.20 -8.61
N GLY A 40 -9.60 -8.72 -7.43
CA GLY A 40 -10.65 -8.76 -6.40
C GLY A 40 -10.87 -7.45 -5.66
N TYR A 41 -10.06 -6.44 -5.90
CA TYR A 41 -10.21 -5.11 -5.31
C TYR A 41 -9.79 -4.08 -6.34
N ASP A 42 -10.00 -2.81 -6.06
CA ASP A 42 -9.87 -1.78 -7.09
C ASP A 42 -8.58 -0.97 -6.99
N LEU A 43 -8.16 -0.62 -5.79
CA LEU A 43 -6.91 0.12 -5.59
C LEU A 43 -6.01 -0.62 -4.63
N LEU A 44 -4.71 -0.54 -4.90
CA LEU A 44 -3.68 -0.93 -3.95
C LEU A 44 -2.97 0.34 -3.52
N VAL A 45 -2.99 0.60 -2.24
CA VAL A 45 -2.47 1.84 -1.67
C VAL A 45 -1.35 1.51 -0.71
N MET A 46 -0.24 2.23 -0.81
CA MET A 46 0.85 2.10 0.15
C MET A 46 0.81 3.29 1.09
N VAL A 47 0.87 2.99 2.37
CA VAL A 47 0.84 4.00 3.43
C VAL A 47 2.06 3.83 4.31
N GLU A 48 2.69 4.93 4.63
CA GLU A 48 3.77 4.92 5.61
C GLU A 48 3.33 5.70 6.84
N GLY A 49 3.63 5.16 7.99
CA GLY A 49 3.32 5.80 9.24
C GLY A 49 4.38 5.53 10.27
N LYS A 50 4.26 6.24 11.39
CA LYS A 50 5.22 6.14 12.46
C LYS A 50 5.19 4.77 13.14
N ASP A 51 3.99 4.23 13.31
CA ASP A 51 3.78 2.94 13.96
C ASP A 51 2.47 2.33 13.48
N LEU A 52 2.17 1.12 13.95
CA LEU A 52 0.97 0.40 13.53
C LEU A 52 -0.30 1.16 13.88
N LEU A 53 -0.32 1.79 15.06
CA LEU A 53 -1.51 2.51 15.50
C LEU A 53 -1.78 3.73 14.63
N SER A 54 -0.73 4.43 14.21
CA SER A 54 -0.89 5.59 13.33
C SER A 54 -1.49 5.19 11.99
N VAL A 55 -1.03 4.07 11.43
CA VAL A 55 -1.56 3.59 10.16
C VAL A 55 -3.01 3.16 10.33
N ALA A 56 -3.31 2.40 11.40
CA ALA A 56 -4.67 1.94 11.65
C ALA A 56 -5.62 3.13 11.84
N ALA A 57 -5.19 4.16 12.55
CA ALA A 57 -5.99 5.36 12.75
C ALA A 57 -6.26 6.08 11.42
N PHE A 58 -5.24 6.20 10.58
CA PHE A 58 -5.42 6.81 9.27
C PHE A 58 -6.46 6.06 8.46
N VAL A 59 -6.37 4.74 8.43
CA VAL A 59 -7.30 3.93 7.65
C VAL A 59 -8.73 4.09 8.18
N SER A 60 -8.91 3.94 9.50
CA SER A 60 -10.26 3.96 10.06
C SER A 60 -10.88 5.34 10.07
N GLU A 61 -10.09 6.39 10.24
CA GLU A 61 -10.63 7.75 10.40
C GLU A 61 -10.68 8.52 9.09
N LYS A 62 -9.78 8.24 8.17
CA LYS A 62 -9.69 9.05 6.95
C LYS A 62 -9.98 8.28 5.68
N LEU A 63 -9.43 7.09 5.54
CA LEU A 63 -9.60 6.34 4.31
C LEU A 63 -10.95 5.65 4.24
N SER A 64 -11.32 4.94 5.29
CA SER A 64 -12.57 4.16 5.30
C SER A 64 -13.81 5.04 5.34
N THR A 65 -13.68 6.31 5.73
CA THR A 65 -14.82 7.22 5.84
C THR A 65 -15.13 7.96 4.55
N ILE A 66 -14.32 7.79 3.53
CA ILE A 66 -14.56 8.45 2.24
C ILE A 66 -15.78 7.82 1.59
N GLU A 67 -16.73 8.66 1.16
CA GLU A 67 -17.90 8.17 0.45
C GLU A 67 -17.45 7.51 -0.84
N GLY A 68 -17.92 6.28 -1.07
CA GLY A 68 -17.51 5.50 -2.23
C GLY A 68 -16.51 4.42 -1.89
N VAL A 69 -15.90 4.48 -0.71
CA VAL A 69 -15.03 3.39 -0.25
C VAL A 69 -15.92 2.34 0.41
N ILE A 70 -15.97 1.15 -0.19
CA ILE A 70 -16.81 0.05 0.30
C ILE A 70 -16.13 -0.66 1.45
N SER A 71 -14.86 -1.00 1.28
CA SER A 71 -14.11 -1.74 2.29
C SER A 71 -12.61 -1.55 2.09
N THR A 72 -11.87 -1.81 3.14
CA THR A 72 -10.42 -1.77 3.13
C THR A 72 -9.87 -2.99 3.83
N ALA A 73 -8.72 -3.47 3.36
CA ALA A 73 -8.00 -4.55 4.02
C ALA A 73 -6.55 -4.13 4.14
N THR A 74 -6.08 -4.02 5.38
CA THR A 74 -4.74 -3.51 5.67
C THR A 74 -3.77 -4.65 5.91
N HIS A 75 -2.63 -4.61 5.23
CA HIS A 75 -1.58 -5.60 5.37
C HIS A 75 -0.29 -4.87 5.72
N PHE A 76 0.30 -5.21 6.86
CA PHE A 76 1.54 -4.58 7.26
C PHE A 76 2.72 -5.37 6.71
N ARG A 77 3.72 -4.64 6.19
CA ARG A 77 4.94 -5.28 5.77
C ARG A 77 5.75 -5.61 7.01
N LEU A 78 5.98 -6.89 7.24
CA LEU A 78 6.70 -7.33 8.43
C LEU A 78 8.20 -7.39 8.19
N LYS A 79 8.60 -7.74 6.98
CA LYS A 79 10.02 -7.90 6.66
C LYS A 79 10.20 -7.82 5.15
N SER A 80 11.26 -7.16 4.73
CA SER A 80 11.63 -7.11 3.33
C SER A 80 12.74 -8.10 3.08
N TYR A 81 12.56 -8.94 2.06
CA TYR A 81 13.60 -9.87 1.63
C TYR A 81 14.34 -9.35 0.42
N LYS A 82 13.66 -8.58 -0.41
CA LYS A 82 14.24 -8.05 -1.63
C LYS A 82 13.48 -6.80 -2.04
N GLU A 83 14.20 -5.79 -2.48
CA GLU A 83 13.57 -4.57 -2.95
C GLU A 83 14.33 -4.02 -4.14
N LYS A 84 13.62 -3.79 -5.25
CA LYS A 84 14.18 -3.22 -6.48
C LYS A 84 15.48 -3.91 -6.87
N GLY A 85 15.50 -5.23 -6.79
CA GLY A 85 16.65 -6.03 -7.14
C GLY A 85 17.68 -6.21 -6.05
N PHE A 86 17.56 -5.46 -4.95
CA PHE A 86 18.49 -5.58 -3.81
C PHE A 86 17.99 -6.64 -2.84
N ILE A 87 18.86 -7.60 -2.50
CA ILE A 87 18.53 -8.69 -1.59
C ILE A 87 19.05 -8.35 -0.19
N PHE A 88 18.14 -8.35 0.79
CA PHE A 88 18.48 -8.03 2.17
C PHE A 88 18.93 -9.30 2.90
N GLY A 89 19.88 -9.13 3.83
CA GLY A 89 20.24 -10.19 4.74
C GLY A 89 21.10 -11.28 4.15
N GLU A 90 21.55 -11.13 2.92
CA GLU A 90 22.54 -12.02 2.33
C GLU A 90 23.91 -11.54 2.76
N ASN A 91 24.70 -12.39 3.12
CA ASN A 91 25.99 -11.92 3.54
C ASN A 91 26.91 -11.58 2.44
N SER A 92 27.03 -10.94 2.94
CA SER A 92 27.55 -10.81 2.63
C SER A 92 28.43 -11.25 2.44
N GLY A 93 28.51 -11.32 2.42
CA GLY A 93 29.07 -11.70 2.32
C GLY A 93 29.37 -12.14 1.69
N ALA A 94 29.21 -12.36 1.48
CA ALA A 94 29.25 -12.74 1.04
C ALA A 94 29.20 -12.58 0.33
N SER A 95 28.88 -12.46 0.35
CA SER A 95 28.60 -12.28 -0.16
C SER A 95 28.78 -12.27 -0.83
N ARG A 96 29.03 -12.34 -1.01
CA ARG A 96 28.89 -12.32 -1.44
C ARG A 96 28.94 -12.57 -2.34
N LEU A 97 28.91 -12.99 -2.41
CA LEU A 97 28.68 -13.23 -3.11
C LEU A 97 28.42 -13.48 -3.86
N PRO A 98 28.56 -13.65 -3.98
CA PRO A 98 28.10 -13.95 -4.63
C PRO A 98 27.81 -14.28 -5.26
N VAL A 99 27.99 -14.56 -5.31
CA VAL A 99 27.55 -14.87 -5.67
C VAL A 99 27.34 -15.40 -6.35
N ALA A 100 27.53 -15.67 -6.46
CA ALA A 100 27.14 -16.13 -6.89
C ALA A 100 26.82 -16.52 -7.37
N PRO A 101 26.65 -16.93 -7.70
CA PRO A 101 26.11 -17.37 -8.12
C PRO A 101 25.65 -17.52 -8.33
#